data_9049a78e2c511ac22de238a87b99dbe8
#
_entry.id   9049a78e2c511ac22de238a87b99dbe8
#
_cell.length_a   1.000
_cell.length_b   1.000
_cell.length_c   1.000
_cell.angle_alpha   90.00
_cell.angle_beta   90.00
_cell.angle_gamma   90.00
#
_symmetry.space_group_name_H-M   'P 1'
#
loop_
_entity.id
_entity.type
_entity.pdbx_description
1 polymer ?
#
loop_
_entity_poly.entity_id
_entity_poly.type
_entity_poly.pdbx_seq_one_letter_code
_entity_poly.pdbx_strand_id
1 'polypeptide(L)'
;MWGLTVRGICEVNGKILLLKVRSKSRHDANRWEIPGGKVKKGEFFDDALRREYLEETGLEITIESLYNTIQNNFTACKTNEQIKSIQLIMKVTSKSDEVKISEEHDEYGWFSKDDVCRMIDDNLLSKAAMNAFKKNNGL
;
A
#
# COMPACT_ATOMS: atom_id res chain seq x y z
N MET A 1 9.47 -18.52 -5.84
CA MET A 1 9.93 -17.24 -6.47
C MET A 1 9.92 -16.12 -5.46
N TRP A 2 10.87 -15.22 -5.56
CA TRP A 2 10.94 -14.03 -4.72
C TRP A 2 10.46 -12.82 -5.49
N GLY A 3 9.77 -11.91 -4.80
CA GLY A 3 9.33 -10.65 -5.36
C GLY A 3 9.63 -9.50 -4.41
N LEU A 4 9.77 -8.32 -4.96
CA LEU A 4 9.95 -7.08 -4.20
C LEU A 4 8.79 -6.15 -4.50
N THR A 5 8.12 -5.72 -3.44
CA THR A 5 7.03 -4.74 -3.52
C THR A 5 7.41 -3.53 -2.68
N VAL A 6 7.03 -2.36 -3.12
CA VAL A 6 7.24 -1.12 -2.36
C VAL A 6 5.90 -0.43 -2.16
N ARG A 7 5.65 0.02 -0.93
CA ARG A 7 4.41 0.73 -0.59
C ARG A 7 4.73 2.00 0.16
N GLY A 8 3.84 2.97 0.09
CA GLY A 8 4.06 4.25 0.77
C GLY A 8 2.90 4.64 1.66
N ILE A 9 3.19 4.86 2.94
CA ILE A 9 2.24 5.46 3.87
C ILE A 9 2.33 6.96 3.68
N CYS A 10 1.33 7.53 3.03
CA CYS A 10 1.28 8.96 2.73
C CYS A 10 0.46 9.68 3.79
N GLU A 11 1.11 10.53 4.56
CA GLU A 11 0.44 11.34 5.57
C GLU A 11 0.41 12.79 5.12
N VAL A 12 -0.80 13.34 5.02
CA VAL A 12 -1.03 14.75 4.69
C VAL A 12 -2.04 15.29 5.69
N ASN A 13 -1.69 16.38 6.36
CA ASN A 13 -2.54 17.01 7.38
C ASN A 13 -3.01 16.03 8.46
N GLY A 14 -2.13 15.12 8.89
CA GLY A 14 -2.42 14.16 9.95
C GLY A 14 -3.29 12.98 9.53
N LYS A 15 -3.55 12.83 8.23
CA LYS A 15 -4.36 11.73 7.71
C LYS A 15 -3.55 10.88 6.73
N ILE A 16 -3.85 9.60 6.73
CA ILE A 16 -3.17 8.58 5.93
C ILE A 16 -4.07 8.16 4.77
N LEU A 17 -3.48 8.09 3.58
CA LEU A 17 -4.18 7.64 2.37
C LEU A 17 -4.25 6.12 2.31
N LEU A 18 -5.44 5.59 2.16
CA LEU A 18 -5.66 4.18 1.88
C LEU A 18 -6.59 4.03 0.67
N LEU A 19 -6.39 2.96 -0.08
CA LEU A 19 -7.20 2.64 -1.25
C LEU A 19 -7.97 1.35 -1.00
N LYS A 20 -9.23 1.33 -1.43
CA LYS A 20 -10.07 0.14 -1.26
C LYS A 20 -9.89 -0.79 -2.45
N VAL A 21 -9.48 -2.02 -2.16
CA VAL A 21 -9.29 -3.07 -3.16
C VAL A 21 -10.64 -3.42 -3.79
N ARG A 22 -10.63 -3.65 -5.09
CA ARG A 22 -11.84 -3.96 -5.85
C ARG A 22 -12.56 -5.17 -5.29
N SER A 23 -13.90 -5.12 -5.33
CA SER A 23 -14.74 -6.22 -4.86
C SER A 23 -14.54 -7.52 -5.66
N LYS A 24 -14.04 -7.42 -6.89
CA LYS A 24 -13.79 -8.57 -7.76
C LYS A 24 -12.37 -9.10 -7.66
N SER A 25 -11.54 -8.53 -6.81
CA SER A 25 -10.16 -9.00 -6.63
C SER A 25 -10.13 -10.39 -6.02
N ARG A 26 -9.12 -11.20 -6.40
CA ARG A 26 -8.89 -12.52 -5.80
C ARG A 26 -8.26 -12.43 -4.42
N HIS A 27 -7.57 -11.33 -4.13
CA HIS A 27 -6.87 -11.11 -2.87
C HIS A 27 -7.39 -9.84 -2.22
N ASP A 28 -7.65 -9.89 -0.93
CA ASP A 28 -8.02 -8.73 -0.11
C ASP A 28 -9.23 -7.92 -0.60
N ALA A 29 -10.15 -8.56 -1.34
CA ALA A 29 -11.33 -7.88 -1.89
C ALA A 29 -12.06 -7.07 -0.81
N ASN A 30 -12.42 -5.82 -1.15
CA ASN A 30 -13.13 -4.87 -0.27
C ASN A 30 -12.35 -4.42 0.96
N ARG A 31 -11.07 -4.75 1.06
CA ARG A 31 -10.21 -4.29 2.14
C ARG A 31 -9.44 -3.05 1.71
N TRP A 32 -8.97 -2.31 2.70
CA TRP A 32 -8.20 -1.10 2.46
C TRP A 32 -6.71 -1.41 2.48
N GLU A 33 -5.97 -0.86 1.54
CA GLU A 33 -4.54 -1.13 1.43
C GLU A 33 -3.72 0.14 1.32
N ILE A 34 -2.43 0.00 1.65
CA ILE A 34 -1.43 1.05 1.46
C ILE A 34 -1.05 1.05 -0.01
N PRO A 35 -1.11 2.21 -0.71
CA PRO A 35 -0.76 2.26 -2.13
C PRO A 35 0.68 1.83 -2.40
N GLY A 36 0.90 1.20 -3.54
CA GLY A 36 2.20 0.73 -3.97
C GLY A 36 2.08 -0.41 -4.95
N GLY A 37 3.16 -1.08 -5.23
CA GLY A 37 3.17 -2.20 -6.15
C GLY A 37 4.55 -2.81 -6.33
N LYS A 38 4.64 -3.69 -7.32
CA LYS A 38 5.87 -4.43 -7.60
C LYS A 38 6.96 -3.55 -8.18
N VAL A 39 8.17 -3.77 -7.72
CA VAL A 39 9.37 -3.19 -8.33
C VAL A 39 9.67 -4.01 -9.59
N LYS A 40 9.71 -3.35 -10.74
CA LYS A 40 10.00 -4.02 -12.01
C LYS A 40 11.49 -4.27 -12.15
N LYS A 41 11.84 -5.28 -12.95
CA LYS A 41 13.24 -5.62 -13.21
C LYS A 41 14.01 -4.40 -13.74
N GLY A 42 15.12 -4.10 -13.08
CA GLY A 42 15.97 -2.96 -13.47
C GLY A 42 15.53 -1.62 -12.93
N GLU A 43 14.41 -1.57 -12.21
CA GLU A 43 13.88 -0.36 -11.62
C GLU A 43 14.37 -0.21 -10.18
N PHE A 44 14.70 1.00 -9.75
CA PHE A 44 14.98 1.25 -8.33
C PHE A 44 13.67 1.33 -7.55
N PHE A 45 13.69 0.93 -6.28
CA PHE A 45 12.47 0.87 -5.47
C PHE A 45 11.79 2.24 -5.30
N ASP A 46 12.56 3.32 -5.21
CA ASP A 46 12.02 4.67 -5.08
C ASP A 46 11.33 5.13 -6.36
N ASP A 47 11.91 4.83 -7.52
CA ASP A 47 11.26 5.12 -8.80
C ASP A 47 10.00 4.29 -8.98
N ALA A 48 10.04 3.02 -8.55
CA ALA A 48 8.87 2.15 -8.57
C ALA A 48 7.73 2.72 -7.73
N LEU A 49 8.05 3.21 -6.53
CA LEU A 49 7.03 3.77 -5.63
C LEU A 49 6.42 5.04 -6.22
N ARG A 50 7.24 5.93 -6.78
CA ARG A 50 6.73 7.15 -7.44
C ARG A 50 5.83 6.81 -8.61
N ARG A 51 6.23 5.84 -9.42
CA ARG A 51 5.44 5.36 -10.57
C ARG A 51 4.10 4.79 -10.12
N GLU A 52 4.13 3.88 -9.14
CA GLU A 52 2.90 3.25 -8.64
C GLU A 52 1.96 4.27 -8.02
N TYR A 53 2.48 5.22 -7.24
CA TYR A 53 1.66 6.27 -6.64
C TYR A 53 1.00 7.14 -7.70
N LEU A 54 1.75 7.52 -8.73
CA LEU A 54 1.20 8.32 -9.81
C LEU A 54 0.11 7.56 -10.57
N GLU A 55 0.35 6.29 -10.87
CA GLU A 55 -0.63 5.44 -11.57
C GLU A 55 -1.90 5.23 -10.75
N GLU A 56 -1.75 4.95 -9.46
CA GLU A 56 -2.89 4.58 -8.60
C GLU A 56 -3.65 5.76 -8.02
N THR A 57 -2.97 6.88 -7.77
CA THR A 57 -3.55 8.01 -7.04
C THR A 57 -3.46 9.34 -7.75
N GLY A 58 -2.64 9.44 -8.77
CA GLY A 58 -2.35 10.73 -9.43
C GLY A 58 -1.44 11.64 -8.61
N LEU A 59 -0.94 11.20 -7.46
CA LEU A 59 -0.10 12.03 -6.61
C LEU A 59 1.38 11.91 -6.94
N GLU A 60 2.06 13.05 -6.93
CA GLU A 60 3.52 13.10 -6.97
C GLU A 60 3.99 13.14 -5.51
N ILE A 61 4.70 12.11 -5.09
CA ILE A 61 5.11 11.96 -3.70
C ILE A 61 6.57 12.31 -3.48
N THR A 62 6.88 12.68 -2.24
CA THR A 62 8.24 12.78 -1.73
C THR A 62 8.45 11.64 -0.75
N ILE A 63 9.49 10.83 -0.97
CA ILE A 63 9.83 9.71 -0.09
C ILE A 63 10.71 10.25 1.03
N GLU A 64 10.27 10.05 2.27
CA GLU A 64 10.97 10.61 3.43
C GLU A 64 11.90 9.62 4.11
N SER A 65 11.40 8.41 4.40
CA SER A 65 12.18 7.43 5.16
C SER A 65 11.55 6.05 5.06
N LEU A 66 12.27 5.06 5.53
CA LEU A 66 11.76 3.71 5.67
C LEU A 66 10.90 3.62 6.93
N TYR A 67 9.68 3.12 6.79
CA TYR A 67 8.79 2.86 7.92
C TYR A 67 9.06 1.47 8.52
N ASN A 68 8.96 0.42 7.69
CA ASN A 68 9.38 -0.93 8.07
C ASN A 68 9.51 -1.81 6.82
N THR A 69 9.88 -3.07 7.06
CA THR A 69 9.88 -4.12 6.03
C THR A 69 9.02 -5.28 6.54
N ILE A 70 8.26 -5.87 5.63
CA ILE A 70 7.44 -7.05 5.96
C ILE A 70 7.62 -8.10 4.87
N GLN A 71 7.25 -9.33 5.21
CA GLN A 71 7.14 -10.40 4.22
C GLN A 71 5.66 -10.77 4.09
N ASN A 72 5.17 -10.81 2.85
CA ASN A 72 3.78 -11.14 2.56
C ASN A 72 3.73 -12.13 1.42
N ASN A 73 3.72 -13.42 1.75
CA ASN A 73 3.70 -14.48 0.75
C ASN A 73 2.30 -14.63 0.17
N PHE A 74 2.22 -14.91 -1.12
CA PHE A 74 0.95 -15.11 -1.79
C PHE A 74 1.07 -16.09 -2.96
N THR A 75 -0.07 -16.55 -3.47
CA THR A 75 -0.13 -17.43 -4.63
C THR A 75 -0.46 -16.59 -5.86
N ALA A 76 0.39 -16.68 -6.88
CA ALA A 76 0.17 -15.95 -8.13
C ALA A 76 -1.06 -16.49 -8.85
N CYS A 77 -1.95 -15.58 -9.27
CA CYS A 77 -3.23 -15.95 -9.87
C CYS A 77 -3.08 -16.72 -11.19
N LYS A 78 -2.12 -16.34 -12.03
CA LYS A 78 -1.96 -16.92 -13.36
C LYS A 78 -1.24 -18.26 -13.36
N THR A 79 -0.23 -18.42 -12.50
CA THR A 79 0.65 -19.58 -12.52
C THR A 79 0.42 -20.54 -11.35
N ASN A 80 -0.38 -20.12 -10.39
CA ASN A 80 -0.59 -20.84 -9.13
C ASN A 80 0.73 -21.05 -8.35
N GLU A 81 1.73 -20.24 -8.65
CA GLU A 81 3.06 -20.34 -8.04
C GLU A 81 3.09 -19.58 -6.71
N GLN A 82 3.84 -20.13 -5.73
CA GLN A 82 4.04 -19.46 -4.45
C GLN A 82 5.06 -18.32 -4.61
N ILE A 83 4.66 -17.12 -4.28
CA ILE A 83 5.51 -15.93 -4.33
C ILE A 83 5.86 -15.51 -2.91
N LYS A 84 7.17 -15.43 -2.65
CA LYS A 84 7.68 -14.87 -1.39
C LYS A 84 7.97 -13.40 -1.64
N SER A 85 7.13 -12.53 -1.10
CA SER A 85 7.22 -11.10 -1.35
C SER A 85 7.80 -10.38 -0.15
N ILE A 86 8.91 -9.69 -0.38
CA ILE A 86 9.47 -8.76 0.59
C ILE A 86 8.91 -7.39 0.22
N GLN A 87 8.37 -6.69 1.22
CA GLN A 87 7.77 -5.38 0.99
C GLN A 87 8.50 -4.31 1.79
N LEU A 88 8.89 -3.26 1.09
CA LEU A 88 9.44 -2.06 1.70
C LEU A 88 8.29 -1.11 1.92
N ILE A 89 8.08 -0.71 3.17
CA ILE A 89 7.03 0.24 3.52
C ILE A 89 7.71 1.57 3.85
N MET A 90 7.46 2.56 3.01
CA MET A 90 8.09 3.87 3.12
C MET A 90 7.13 4.89 3.71
N LYS A 91 7.67 5.89 4.39
CA LYS A 91 6.90 7.09 4.76
C LYS A 91 7.06 8.08 3.62
N VAL A 92 5.93 8.56 3.11
CA VAL A 92 5.92 9.51 2.01
C VAL A 92 4.98 10.67 2.33
N THR A 93 5.11 11.74 1.59
CA THR A 93 4.20 12.88 1.68
C THR A 93 3.88 13.41 0.29
N SER A 94 2.85 14.23 0.21
CA SER A 94 2.42 14.86 -1.03
C SER A 94 2.02 16.31 -0.73
N LYS A 95 2.22 17.19 -1.70
CA LYS A 95 1.77 18.58 -1.58
C LYS A 95 0.27 18.71 -1.81
N SER A 96 -0.34 17.71 -2.43
CA SER A 96 -1.76 17.67 -2.74
C SER A 96 -2.42 16.48 -2.09
N ASP A 97 -3.68 16.61 -1.73
CA ASP A 97 -4.52 15.50 -1.25
C ASP A 97 -5.61 15.14 -2.29
N GLU A 98 -5.52 15.70 -3.48
CA GLU A 98 -6.48 15.43 -4.56
C GLU A 98 -6.12 14.12 -5.25
N VAL A 99 -6.85 13.07 -4.92
CA VAL A 99 -6.62 11.72 -5.43
C VAL A 99 -7.52 11.43 -6.62
N LYS A 100 -6.92 10.85 -7.66
CA LYS A 100 -7.64 10.25 -8.79
C LYS A 100 -7.31 8.78 -8.82
N ILE A 101 -8.24 7.95 -8.35
CA ILE A 101 -8.00 6.50 -8.34
C ILE A 101 -8.07 5.91 -9.75
N SER A 102 -7.31 4.83 -9.94
CA SER A 102 -7.34 4.06 -11.18
C SER A 102 -8.47 3.02 -11.12
N GLU A 103 -8.61 2.25 -12.21
CA GLU A 103 -9.60 1.17 -12.28
C GLU A 103 -9.29 0.01 -11.33
N GLU A 104 -8.10 -0.04 -10.77
CA GLU A 104 -7.69 -1.11 -9.86
C GLU A 104 -8.30 -1.00 -8.47
N HIS A 105 -8.87 0.15 -8.13
CA HIS A 105 -9.44 0.40 -6.82
C HIS A 105 -10.85 0.99 -6.93
N ASP A 106 -11.71 0.66 -5.96
CA ASP A 106 -13.10 1.15 -5.94
C ASP A 106 -13.25 2.50 -5.26
N GLU A 107 -12.41 2.77 -4.26
CA GLU A 107 -12.49 3.99 -3.44
C GLU A 107 -11.12 4.39 -2.92
N TYR A 108 -11.04 5.63 -2.44
CA TYR A 108 -9.94 6.08 -1.61
C TYR A 108 -10.47 6.81 -0.38
N GLY A 109 -9.64 6.94 0.62
CA GLY A 109 -9.97 7.74 1.79
C GLY A 109 -8.71 8.22 2.51
N TRP A 110 -8.87 9.34 3.21
CA TRP A 110 -7.86 9.89 4.09
C TRP A 110 -8.32 9.62 5.52
N PHE A 111 -7.54 8.85 6.26
CA PHE A 111 -7.93 8.36 7.57
C PHE A 111 -6.98 8.88 8.65
N SER A 112 -7.54 9.33 9.77
CA SER A 112 -6.72 9.69 10.94
C SER A 112 -6.04 8.44 11.50
N LYS A 113 -5.05 8.62 12.36
CA LYS A 113 -4.40 7.48 13.03
C LYS A 113 -5.39 6.70 13.87
N ASP A 114 -6.32 7.39 14.53
CA ASP A 114 -7.38 6.73 15.31
C ASP A 114 -8.28 5.89 14.41
N ASP A 115 -8.64 6.40 13.23
CA ASP A 115 -9.44 5.65 12.25
C ASP A 115 -8.70 4.39 11.81
N VAL A 116 -7.41 4.50 11.52
CA VAL A 116 -6.60 3.35 11.11
C VAL A 116 -6.53 2.31 12.23
N CYS A 117 -6.40 2.73 13.47
CA CYS A 117 -6.42 1.81 14.62
C CYS A 117 -7.75 1.05 14.71
N ARG A 118 -8.86 1.74 14.50
CA ARG A 118 -10.18 1.09 14.47
C ARG A 118 -10.30 0.12 13.30
N MET A 119 -9.74 0.47 12.14
CA MET A 119 -9.75 -0.40 10.97
C MET A 119 -8.91 -1.66 11.18
N ILE A 120 -7.82 -1.56 11.94
CA ILE A 120 -7.04 -2.72 12.34
C ILE A 120 -7.91 -3.63 13.22
N ASP A 121 -8.54 -3.08 14.23
CA ASP A 121 -9.38 -3.85 15.16
C ASP A 121 -10.57 -4.53 14.46
N ASP A 122 -11.16 -3.84 13.48
CA ASP A 122 -12.32 -4.35 12.72
C ASP A 122 -11.91 -5.22 11.52
N ASN A 123 -10.61 -5.49 11.36
CA ASN A 123 -10.08 -6.33 10.28
C ASN A 123 -10.48 -5.83 8.89
N LEU A 124 -10.40 -4.53 8.67
CA LEU A 124 -10.76 -3.89 7.40
C LEU A 124 -9.58 -3.66 6.46
N LEU A 125 -8.37 -3.94 6.91
CA LEU A 125 -7.17 -3.70 6.12
C LEU A 125 -6.73 -4.95 5.36
N SER A 126 -6.02 -4.75 4.26
CA SER A 126 -5.36 -5.84 3.55
C SER A 126 -4.35 -6.53 4.47
N LYS A 127 -3.97 -7.75 4.12
CA LYS A 127 -2.98 -8.50 4.90
C LYS A 127 -1.66 -7.74 5.04
N ALA A 128 -1.18 -7.15 3.94
CA ALA A 128 0.06 -6.40 3.94
C ALA A 128 -0.04 -5.14 4.81
N ALA A 129 -1.13 -4.39 4.70
CA ALA A 129 -1.35 -3.19 5.51
C ALA A 129 -1.44 -3.55 6.99
N MET A 130 -2.18 -4.62 7.31
CA MET A 130 -2.32 -5.10 8.68
C MET A 130 -0.94 -5.41 9.29
N ASN A 131 -0.12 -6.16 8.56
CA ASN A 131 1.22 -6.53 9.02
C ASN A 131 2.13 -5.31 9.16
N ALA A 132 2.06 -4.37 8.22
CA ALA A 132 2.87 -3.16 8.26
C ALA A 132 2.58 -2.32 9.50
N PHE A 133 1.31 -2.04 9.76
CA PHE A 133 0.92 -1.21 10.90
C PHE A 133 1.16 -1.91 12.24
N LYS A 134 0.84 -3.20 12.34
CA LYS A 134 1.01 -3.95 13.58
C LYS A 134 2.47 -4.11 13.98
N LYS A 135 3.37 -4.30 13.00
CA LYS A 135 4.79 -4.49 13.27
C LYS A 135 5.40 -3.30 14.01
N ASN A 136 4.88 -2.10 13.78
CA ASN A 136 5.36 -0.89 14.44
C ASN A 136 4.47 -0.49 15.65
N ASN A 137 3.73 -1.44 16.22
CA ASN A 137 2.80 -1.21 17.33
C ASN A 137 1.76 -0.14 17.01
N GLY A 138 1.28 -0.19 15.79
CA GLY A 138 0.34 0.79 15.31
C GLY A 138 1.02 2.08 14.90
N LEU A 139 0.46 3.13 15.18
CA LEU A 139 0.80 4.43 14.59
C LEU A 139 1.41 5.39 15.59
#